data_6affdf63afe40595a7e47cd22e2f1753
#
_entry.id   6affdf63afe40595a7e47cd22e2f1753
#
_cell.length_a   1.000
_cell.length_b   1.000
_cell.length_c   1.000
_cell.angle_alpha   90.00
_cell.angle_beta   90.00
_cell.angle_gamma   90.00
#
_symmetry.space_group_name_H-M   'P 1'
#
loop_
_entity.id
_entity.type
_entity.pdbx_description
1 polymer ?
#
loop_
_entity_poly.entity_id
_entity_poly.type
_entity_poly.pdbx_seq_one_letter_code
_entity_poly.pdbx_strand_id
1 'polypeptide(L)'
;MNSTYRLLGVPLAAICLLLLVMPVTLANADAQSKRISFEYEPPKNPAHQPLYEMLKEHRVLEKLQEIFSPFQLPIEISFKTAGCDGVSNAWYSRPTVTICYEYLAEVQRDMPKETTPAGVTPADAVLGQFFYAIAHEVGHAMFDLLNVPIFGHQEDAADQFAGYIILQFGKADARRLILGAAHSYNKYVKNATVTAPLTAFSDEHGPPAQRFYNLLCLAYGADPVVFADIVEKNYLPKERARLCRGQYGELSYAFHQLIAPHLDRQLAKQVMDKSWLPADDMPMGRKAN
;
A
#
# COMPACT_ATOMS: atom_id res chain seq x y z
N MET A 1 -17.49 -46.66 -73.44
CA MET A 1 -17.42 -47.34 -72.12
C MET A 1 -17.78 -46.30 -71.11
N ASN A 2 -19.08 -46.31 -70.71
CA ASN A 2 -19.68 -45.36 -69.78
C ASN A 2 -19.57 -45.89 -68.34
N SER A 3 -19.01 -45.15 -67.43
CA SER A 3 -19.08 -45.50 -66.03
C SER A 3 -19.72 -44.30 -65.28
N THR A 4 -20.96 -44.56 -64.83
CA THR A 4 -21.79 -43.67 -64.02
C THR A 4 -21.48 -43.86 -62.56
N TYR A 5 -20.98 -42.79 -61.85
CA TYR A 5 -20.89 -42.82 -60.40
C TYR A 5 -22.13 -42.15 -59.79
N ARG A 6 -22.85 -42.92 -58.99
CA ARG A 6 -23.97 -42.52 -58.17
C ARG A 6 -23.46 -41.73 -56.95
N LEU A 7 -23.94 -40.51 -56.79
CA LEU A 7 -23.79 -39.70 -55.55
C LEU A 7 -24.80 -40.22 -54.52
N LEU A 8 -24.30 -40.73 -53.41
CA LEU A 8 -25.06 -41.00 -52.20
C LEU A 8 -25.10 -39.72 -51.35
N GLY A 9 -26.30 -39.20 -51.13
CA GLY A 9 -26.54 -38.06 -50.26
C GLY A 9 -26.41 -38.46 -48.78
N VAL A 10 -25.63 -37.68 -48.05
CA VAL A 10 -25.51 -37.75 -46.59
C VAL A 10 -26.38 -36.61 -46.01
N PRO A 11 -27.30 -36.88 -45.07
CA PRO A 11 -28.10 -35.83 -44.48
C PRO A 11 -27.27 -34.98 -43.48
N LEU A 12 -27.32 -33.66 -43.65
CA LEU A 12 -26.82 -32.70 -42.65
C LEU A 12 -27.62 -32.81 -41.34
N ALA A 13 -27.01 -33.44 -40.36
CA ALA A 13 -27.48 -33.29 -38.98
C ALA A 13 -26.98 -31.95 -38.43
N ALA A 14 -27.91 -31.04 -38.22
CA ALA A 14 -27.65 -29.74 -37.56
C ALA A 14 -27.30 -30.00 -36.11
N ILE A 15 -26.02 -29.86 -35.74
CA ILE A 15 -25.55 -29.85 -34.35
C ILE A 15 -25.74 -28.39 -33.86
N CYS A 16 -26.83 -28.16 -33.14
CA CYS A 16 -26.98 -26.96 -32.30
C CYS A 16 -26.01 -27.04 -31.13
N LEU A 17 -24.83 -26.38 -31.26
CA LEU A 17 -23.92 -26.17 -30.15
C LEU A 17 -24.45 -25.03 -29.26
N LEU A 18 -25.20 -25.39 -28.22
CA LEU A 18 -25.57 -24.45 -27.16
C LEU A 18 -24.28 -24.06 -26.40
N LEU A 19 -23.74 -22.90 -26.73
CA LEU A 19 -22.73 -22.23 -25.92
C LEU A 19 -23.39 -21.79 -24.59
N LEU A 20 -23.24 -22.63 -23.57
CA LEU A 20 -23.44 -22.22 -22.17
C LEU A 20 -22.37 -21.20 -21.80
N VAL A 21 -22.68 -19.91 -21.99
CA VAL A 21 -21.90 -18.82 -21.41
C VAL A 21 -22.19 -18.82 -19.91
N MET A 22 -21.34 -19.52 -19.16
CA MET A 22 -21.38 -19.44 -17.70
C MET A 22 -20.93 -18.05 -17.26
N PRO A 23 -21.64 -17.38 -16.35
CA PRO A 23 -21.17 -16.15 -15.74
C PRO A 23 -20.07 -16.47 -14.70
N VAL A 24 -18.81 -16.53 -15.15
CA VAL A 24 -17.64 -16.84 -14.28
C VAL A 24 -17.24 -15.63 -13.42
N THR A 25 -17.80 -14.45 -13.65
CA THR A 25 -17.23 -13.20 -13.13
C THR A 25 -17.66 -12.81 -11.70
N LEU A 26 -18.79 -13.31 -11.19
CA LEU A 26 -19.23 -12.94 -9.82
C LEU A 26 -18.67 -13.85 -8.72
N ALA A 27 -18.46 -15.13 -9.03
CA ALA A 27 -17.92 -16.09 -8.06
C ALA A 27 -16.45 -15.86 -7.71
N ASN A 28 -15.66 -15.27 -8.62
CA ASN A 28 -14.24 -15.00 -8.36
C ASN A 28 -14.01 -13.78 -7.46
N ALA A 29 -14.82 -12.73 -7.57
CA ALA A 29 -14.70 -11.55 -6.70
C ALA A 29 -15.05 -11.89 -5.24
N ASP A 30 -16.10 -12.69 -5.02
CA ASP A 30 -16.49 -13.14 -3.68
C ASP A 30 -15.49 -14.15 -3.06
N ALA A 31 -14.88 -15.00 -3.87
CA ALA A 31 -13.85 -15.93 -3.40
C ALA A 31 -12.53 -15.24 -3.07
N GLN A 32 -12.22 -14.13 -3.76
CA GLN A 32 -11.01 -13.34 -3.57
C GLN A 32 -11.10 -12.45 -2.32
N SER A 33 -12.27 -11.84 -2.07
CA SER A 33 -12.50 -11.04 -0.85
C SER A 33 -12.39 -11.88 0.44
N LYS A 34 -12.55 -13.20 0.34
CA LYS A 34 -12.39 -14.15 1.45
C LYS A 34 -10.93 -14.50 1.79
N ARG A 35 -9.94 -14.05 1.02
CA ARG A 35 -8.51 -14.33 1.26
C ARG A 35 -7.82 -13.30 2.14
N ILE A 36 -8.52 -12.24 2.50
CA ILE A 36 -8.05 -11.25 3.46
C ILE A 36 -9.12 -11.12 4.53
N SER A 37 -8.82 -11.57 5.73
CA SER A 37 -9.65 -11.39 6.92
C SER A 37 -9.14 -10.20 7.74
N PHE A 38 -9.93 -9.78 8.73
CA PHE A 38 -9.50 -8.74 9.65
C PHE A 38 -10.11 -8.93 11.04
N GLU A 39 -9.40 -8.42 12.04
CA GLU A 39 -9.81 -8.48 13.45
C GLU A 39 -9.47 -7.19 14.17
N TYR A 40 -10.45 -6.61 14.87
CA TYR A 40 -10.26 -5.53 15.82
C TYR A 40 -10.20 -6.13 17.24
N GLU A 41 -9.02 -6.47 17.72
CA GLU A 41 -8.86 -6.94 19.11
C GLU A 41 -9.06 -5.76 20.07
N PRO A 42 -9.90 -5.88 21.10
CA PRO A 42 -10.07 -4.82 22.09
C PRO A 42 -8.75 -4.46 22.77
N PRO A 43 -8.46 -3.16 23.01
CA PRO A 43 -7.20 -2.75 23.61
C PRO A 43 -7.11 -3.19 25.06
N LYS A 44 -5.94 -3.70 25.46
CA LYS A 44 -5.63 -4.01 26.86
C LYS A 44 -5.47 -2.74 27.71
N ASN A 45 -4.93 -1.68 27.11
CA ASN A 45 -4.78 -0.37 27.75
C ASN A 45 -6.02 0.49 27.50
N PRO A 46 -6.77 0.91 28.53
CA PRO A 46 -7.96 1.76 28.37
C PRO A 46 -7.68 3.10 27.64
N ALA A 47 -6.45 3.62 27.69
CA ALA A 47 -6.07 4.83 26.97
C ALA A 47 -6.18 4.68 25.44
N HIS A 48 -6.16 3.45 24.93
CA HIS A 48 -6.28 3.16 23.50
C HIS A 48 -7.74 2.92 23.05
N GLN A 49 -8.71 2.93 23.98
CA GLN A 49 -10.13 2.73 23.63
C GLN A 49 -10.63 3.71 22.57
N PRO A 50 -10.30 5.02 22.62
CA PRO A 50 -10.72 5.96 21.57
C PRO A 50 -10.17 5.61 20.17
N LEU A 51 -8.94 5.06 20.10
CA LEU A 51 -8.34 4.60 18.84
C LEU A 51 -9.11 3.39 18.27
N TYR A 52 -9.38 2.41 19.12
CA TYR A 52 -10.15 1.23 18.75
C TYR A 52 -11.52 1.60 18.17
N GLU A 53 -12.27 2.49 18.87
CA GLU A 53 -13.59 2.94 18.42
C GLU A 53 -13.48 3.70 17.08
N MET A 54 -12.53 4.61 16.94
CA MET A 54 -12.28 5.38 15.73
C MET A 54 -11.97 4.46 14.54
N LEU A 55 -11.11 3.46 14.72
CA LEU A 55 -10.76 2.52 13.64
C LEU A 55 -11.98 1.72 13.17
N LYS A 56 -12.85 1.30 14.10
CA LYS A 56 -14.10 0.58 13.78
C LYS A 56 -15.13 1.49 13.13
N GLU A 57 -15.36 2.68 13.67
CA GLU A 57 -16.30 3.67 13.12
C GLU A 57 -15.96 4.00 11.67
N HIS A 58 -14.68 4.22 11.38
CA HIS A 58 -14.20 4.52 10.03
C HIS A 58 -13.95 3.28 9.17
N ARG A 59 -14.22 2.08 9.70
CA ARG A 59 -14.07 0.80 8.99
C ARG A 59 -12.69 0.65 8.35
N VAL A 60 -11.64 0.91 9.13
CA VAL A 60 -10.28 1.04 8.61
C VAL A 60 -9.76 -0.30 8.08
N LEU A 61 -9.97 -1.40 8.82
CA LEU A 61 -9.49 -2.72 8.37
C LEU A 61 -10.28 -3.25 7.18
N GLU A 62 -11.58 -2.94 7.07
CA GLU A 62 -12.38 -3.25 5.88
C GLU A 62 -11.90 -2.51 4.64
N LYS A 63 -11.50 -1.24 4.79
CA LYS A 63 -10.89 -0.49 3.69
C LYS A 63 -9.55 -1.08 3.27
N LEU A 64 -8.72 -1.49 4.22
CA LEU A 64 -7.46 -2.18 3.92
C LEU A 64 -7.72 -3.51 3.20
N GLN A 65 -8.69 -4.30 3.67
CA GLN A 65 -9.12 -5.53 3.00
C GLN A 65 -9.50 -5.24 1.55
N GLU A 66 -10.30 -4.21 1.30
CA GLU A 66 -10.72 -3.82 -0.06
C GLU A 66 -9.52 -3.36 -0.91
N ILE A 67 -8.62 -2.53 -0.36
CA ILE A 67 -7.44 -2.02 -1.07
C ILE A 67 -6.51 -3.14 -1.51
N PHE A 68 -6.29 -4.14 -0.68
CA PHE A 68 -5.40 -5.26 -0.98
C PHE A 68 -6.11 -6.48 -1.58
N SER A 69 -7.44 -6.44 -1.73
CA SER A 69 -8.23 -7.51 -2.34
C SER A 69 -7.82 -7.91 -3.77
N PRO A 70 -7.20 -7.05 -4.61
CA PRO A 70 -6.72 -7.46 -5.92
C PRO A 70 -5.61 -8.52 -5.90
N PHE A 71 -4.89 -8.70 -4.79
CA PHE A 71 -3.82 -9.68 -4.70
C PHE A 71 -4.36 -11.10 -4.62
N GLN A 72 -3.96 -11.94 -5.57
CA GLN A 72 -4.31 -13.36 -5.65
C GLN A 72 -3.34 -14.18 -4.79
N LEU A 73 -3.61 -14.24 -3.48
CA LEU A 73 -2.74 -14.90 -2.53
C LEU A 73 -2.97 -16.42 -2.48
N PRO A 74 -1.91 -17.24 -2.26
CA PRO A 74 -2.04 -18.69 -2.12
C PRO A 74 -2.73 -19.12 -0.84
N ILE A 75 -2.64 -18.31 0.23
CA ILE A 75 -3.30 -18.52 1.52
C ILE A 75 -4.02 -17.24 1.95
N GLU A 76 -4.92 -17.36 2.93
CA GLU A 76 -5.55 -16.22 3.58
C GLU A 76 -4.52 -15.46 4.45
N ILE A 77 -4.55 -14.12 4.40
CA ILE A 77 -3.86 -13.25 5.35
C ILE A 77 -4.88 -12.51 6.23
N SER A 78 -4.46 -12.11 7.43
CA SER A 78 -5.30 -11.35 8.34
C SER A 78 -4.69 -10.01 8.69
N PHE A 79 -5.49 -8.95 8.68
CA PHE A 79 -5.14 -7.67 9.29
C PHE A 79 -5.67 -7.63 10.72
N LYS A 80 -4.81 -7.33 11.69
CA LYS A 80 -5.18 -7.31 13.09
C LYS A 80 -4.74 -6.02 13.77
N THR A 81 -5.65 -5.35 14.47
CA THR A 81 -5.27 -4.31 15.45
C THR A 81 -5.27 -4.89 16.85
N ALA A 82 -4.23 -4.64 17.64
CA ALA A 82 -4.06 -5.20 18.97
C ALA A 82 -3.31 -4.27 19.93
N GLY A 83 -3.44 -4.52 21.24
CA GLY A 83 -2.53 -3.98 22.24
C GLY A 83 -1.26 -4.81 22.32
N CYS A 84 -0.10 -4.18 22.21
CA CYS A 84 1.22 -4.83 22.09
C CYS A 84 2.09 -4.66 23.35
N ASP A 85 1.47 -4.51 24.52
CA ASP A 85 2.15 -4.46 25.83
C ASP A 85 3.26 -3.38 25.90
N GLY A 86 3.00 -2.21 25.30
CA GLY A 86 3.92 -1.06 25.28
C GLY A 86 4.86 -1.02 24.07
N VAL A 87 4.83 -2.02 23.20
CA VAL A 87 5.63 -2.03 21.97
C VAL A 87 4.94 -1.20 20.89
N SER A 88 5.58 -0.12 20.46
CA SER A 88 5.10 0.75 19.37
C SER A 88 5.63 0.23 18.04
N ASN A 89 4.87 -0.65 17.37
CA ASN A 89 5.26 -1.25 16.10
C ASN A 89 4.07 -1.73 15.28
N ALA A 90 4.32 -2.08 14.02
CA ALA A 90 3.52 -2.96 13.20
C ALA A 90 4.46 -4.02 12.63
N TRP A 91 3.96 -5.24 12.35
CA TRP A 91 4.79 -6.31 11.78
C TRP A 91 3.96 -7.34 11.03
N TYR A 92 4.59 -7.98 10.05
CA TYR A 92 4.09 -9.20 9.43
C TYR A 92 4.68 -10.43 10.13
N SER A 93 3.80 -11.34 10.53
CA SER A 93 4.16 -12.70 10.93
C SER A 93 3.12 -13.64 10.35
N ARG A 94 3.56 -14.48 9.40
CA ARG A 94 2.66 -15.34 8.59
C ARG A 94 1.58 -16.02 9.44
N PRO A 95 0.30 -15.87 9.14
CA PRO A 95 -0.26 -15.13 8.00
C PRO A 95 -0.83 -13.75 8.37
N THR A 96 -0.35 -13.10 9.44
CA THR A 96 -0.99 -11.93 10.04
C THR A 96 -0.12 -10.68 9.94
N VAL A 97 -0.72 -9.57 9.51
CA VAL A 97 -0.20 -8.20 9.67
C VAL A 97 -0.82 -7.63 10.95
N THR A 98 0.00 -7.39 11.96
CA THR A 98 -0.42 -6.83 13.25
C THR A 98 -0.07 -5.36 13.34
N ILE A 99 -1.03 -4.55 13.82
CA ILE A 99 -0.91 -3.11 13.98
C ILE A 99 -1.18 -2.79 15.45
N CYS A 100 -0.16 -2.30 16.16
CA CYS A 100 -0.29 -1.99 17.58
C CYS A 100 -1.02 -0.67 17.82
N TYR A 101 -1.88 -0.60 18.83
CA TYR A 101 -2.47 0.66 19.27
C TYR A 101 -1.42 1.65 19.77
N GLU A 102 -0.34 1.14 20.36
CA GLU A 102 0.82 1.92 20.79
C GLU A 102 1.44 2.68 19.62
N TYR A 103 1.61 2.01 18.46
CA TYR A 103 2.10 2.64 17.23
C TYR A 103 1.16 3.74 16.74
N LEU A 104 -0.14 3.47 16.69
CA LEU A 104 -1.14 4.45 16.28
C LEU A 104 -1.16 5.67 17.21
N ALA A 105 -1.04 5.45 18.52
CA ALA A 105 -0.96 6.53 19.51
C ALA A 105 0.31 7.38 19.32
N GLU A 106 1.44 6.75 18.96
CA GLU A 106 2.67 7.45 18.65
C GLU A 106 2.53 8.30 17.39
N VAL A 107 2.01 7.75 16.31
CA VAL A 107 1.75 8.46 15.05
C VAL A 107 0.85 9.68 15.28
N GLN A 108 -0.22 9.53 16.08
CA GLN A 108 -1.09 10.65 16.43
C GLN A 108 -0.39 11.70 17.29
N ARG A 109 0.45 11.30 18.23
CA ARG A 109 1.21 12.23 19.09
C ARG A 109 2.21 13.05 18.28
N ASP A 110 2.85 12.45 17.27
CA ASP A 110 3.92 13.04 16.47
C ASP A 110 3.38 13.84 15.26
N MET A 111 2.04 13.87 15.04
CA MET A 111 1.44 14.67 13.96
C MET A 111 1.70 16.17 14.15
N PRO A 112 1.80 16.97 13.07
CA PRO A 112 1.94 18.40 13.18
C PRO A 112 0.67 19.01 13.76
N LYS A 113 0.80 20.12 14.50
CA LYS A 113 -0.36 20.82 15.10
C LYS A 113 -1.20 21.57 14.08
N GLU A 114 -0.59 21.96 12.98
CA GLU A 114 -1.18 22.73 11.88
C GLU A 114 -0.57 22.28 10.54
N THR A 115 -1.17 22.69 9.43
CA THR A 115 -0.64 22.37 8.10
C THR A 115 0.78 22.89 7.95
N THR A 116 1.68 22.00 7.54
CA THR A 116 3.11 22.30 7.38
C THR A 116 3.37 23.16 6.12
N PRO A 117 4.55 23.82 5.99
CA PRO A 117 4.93 24.52 4.76
C PRO A 117 5.00 23.63 3.50
N ALA A 118 5.10 22.31 3.69
CA ALA A 118 5.01 21.33 2.60
C ALA A 118 3.55 21.01 2.21
N GLY A 119 2.56 21.57 2.91
CA GLY A 119 1.14 21.32 2.69
C GLY A 119 0.62 20.04 3.34
N VAL A 120 1.36 19.45 4.29
CA VAL A 120 0.91 18.25 5.03
C VAL A 120 0.01 18.69 6.17
N THR A 121 -1.25 18.26 6.13
CA THR A 121 -2.19 18.46 7.24
C THR A 121 -1.93 17.48 8.38
N PRO A 122 -2.41 17.72 9.61
CA PRO A 122 -2.34 16.73 10.69
C PRO A 122 -2.94 15.37 10.30
N ALA A 123 -4.06 15.39 9.59
CA ALA A 123 -4.72 14.18 9.09
C ALA A 123 -3.86 13.44 8.06
N ASP A 124 -3.26 14.14 7.11
CA ASP A 124 -2.40 13.53 6.10
C ASP A 124 -1.15 12.91 6.72
N ALA A 125 -0.57 13.53 7.75
CA ALA A 125 0.58 12.98 8.48
C ALA A 125 0.23 11.63 9.14
N VAL A 126 -0.95 11.54 9.78
CA VAL A 126 -1.42 10.30 10.40
C VAL A 126 -1.75 9.24 9.36
N LEU A 127 -2.58 9.60 8.36
CA LEU A 127 -3.05 8.65 7.34
C LEU A 127 -1.90 8.16 6.45
N GLY A 128 -0.99 9.07 6.07
CA GLY A 128 0.17 8.72 5.25
C GLY A 128 1.11 7.75 5.96
N GLN A 129 1.47 8.04 7.21
CA GLN A 129 2.35 7.17 8.00
C GLN A 129 1.69 5.83 8.31
N PHE A 130 0.41 5.85 8.68
CA PHE A 130 -0.36 4.64 8.95
C PHE A 130 -0.43 3.72 7.72
N PHE A 131 -0.86 4.28 6.59
CA PHE A 131 -1.00 3.47 5.36
C PHE A 131 0.36 2.98 4.85
N TYR A 132 1.40 3.82 4.93
CA TYR A 132 2.75 3.44 4.54
C TYR A 132 3.28 2.26 5.35
N ALA A 133 3.13 2.29 6.67
CA ALA A 133 3.57 1.20 7.53
C ALA A 133 2.81 -0.11 7.22
N ILE A 134 1.49 -0.05 7.02
CA ILE A 134 0.72 -1.25 6.69
C ILE A 134 1.09 -1.78 5.31
N ALA A 135 1.25 -0.90 4.31
CA ALA A 135 1.68 -1.31 2.98
C ALA A 135 3.09 -1.91 2.99
N HIS A 136 3.98 -1.45 3.89
CA HIS A 136 5.29 -2.04 4.13
C HIS A 136 5.16 -3.48 4.66
N GLU A 137 4.34 -3.71 5.69
CA GLU A 137 4.10 -5.05 6.23
C GLU A 137 3.41 -5.99 5.22
N VAL A 138 2.52 -5.44 4.40
CA VAL A 138 1.96 -6.18 3.26
C VAL A 138 3.03 -6.52 2.23
N GLY A 139 4.03 -5.65 2.03
CA GLY A 139 5.21 -5.95 1.21
C GLY A 139 5.91 -7.22 1.66
N HIS A 140 6.21 -7.36 2.96
CA HIS A 140 6.77 -8.59 3.53
C HIS A 140 5.88 -9.80 3.27
N ALA A 141 4.56 -9.65 3.46
CA ALA A 141 3.62 -10.73 3.17
C ALA A 141 3.63 -11.15 1.69
N MET A 142 3.69 -10.18 0.76
CA MET A 142 3.77 -10.48 -0.67
C MET A 142 5.07 -11.20 -1.02
N PHE A 143 6.21 -10.74 -0.50
CA PHE A 143 7.51 -11.38 -0.77
C PHE A 143 7.54 -12.81 -0.25
N ASP A 144 7.02 -13.04 0.94
CA ASP A 144 6.94 -14.36 1.56
C ASP A 144 5.98 -15.28 0.82
N LEU A 145 4.74 -14.86 0.59
CA LEU A 145 3.68 -15.73 0.07
C LEU A 145 3.79 -15.99 -1.45
N LEU A 146 4.35 -15.05 -2.20
CA LEU A 146 4.54 -15.19 -3.64
C LEU A 146 5.97 -15.66 -4.00
N ASN A 147 6.80 -15.98 -3.00
CA ASN A 147 8.21 -16.37 -3.16
C ASN A 147 9.00 -15.38 -4.04
N VAL A 148 8.82 -14.07 -3.80
CA VAL A 148 9.49 -13.03 -4.56
C VAL A 148 10.97 -12.98 -4.17
N PRO A 149 11.90 -13.16 -5.13
CA PRO A 149 13.33 -13.05 -4.82
C PRO A 149 13.71 -11.60 -4.51
N ILE A 150 14.40 -11.40 -3.38
CA ILE A 150 14.87 -10.09 -2.95
C ILE A 150 16.39 -10.02 -3.09
N PHE A 151 16.88 -8.98 -3.76
CA PHE A 151 18.28 -8.63 -3.81
C PHE A 151 18.56 -7.45 -2.87
N GLY A 152 19.32 -7.67 -1.82
CA GLY A 152 19.64 -6.67 -0.80
C GLY A 152 18.75 -6.78 0.44
N HIS A 153 18.48 -5.65 1.09
CA HIS A 153 17.70 -5.60 2.31
C HIS A 153 16.20 -5.74 2.03
N GLN A 154 15.55 -6.67 2.72
CA GLN A 154 14.11 -6.89 2.60
C GLN A 154 13.30 -5.66 3.05
N GLU A 155 13.80 -4.95 4.07
CA GLU A 155 13.19 -3.72 4.59
C GLU A 155 13.15 -2.59 3.55
N ASP A 156 14.26 -2.40 2.80
CA ASP A 156 14.29 -1.45 1.69
C ASP A 156 13.32 -1.85 0.58
N ALA A 157 13.19 -3.14 0.29
CA ALA A 157 12.23 -3.65 -0.70
C ALA A 157 10.78 -3.44 -0.24
N ALA A 158 10.48 -3.62 1.06
CA ALA A 158 9.16 -3.37 1.63
C ALA A 158 8.80 -1.87 1.60
N ASP A 159 9.76 -0.99 1.88
CA ASP A 159 9.61 0.46 1.69
C ASP A 159 9.29 0.84 0.24
N GLN A 160 10.00 0.24 -0.71
CA GLN A 160 9.78 0.45 -2.15
C GLN A 160 8.38 -0.04 -2.56
N PHE A 161 7.96 -1.21 -2.07
CA PHE A 161 6.63 -1.75 -2.30
C PHE A 161 5.56 -0.80 -1.75
N ALA A 162 5.69 -0.34 -0.49
CA ALA A 162 4.74 0.58 0.13
C ALA A 162 4.60 1.88 -0.67
N GLY A 163 5.71 2.51 -1.01
CA GLY A 163 5.72 3.72 -1.83
C GLY A 163 5.11 3.50 -3.22
N TYR A 164 5.41 2.36 -3.85
CA TYR A 164 4.87 2.01 -5.16
C TYR A 164 3.34 1.84 -5.11
N ILE A 165 2.80 1.12 -4.12
CA ILE A 165 1.34 0.95 -3.96
C ILE A 165 0.64 2.29 -3.76
N ILE A 166 1.16 3.17 -2.92
CA ILE A 166 0.60 4.51 -2.71
C ILE A 166 0.54 5.29 -4.03
N LEU A 167 1.58 5.20 -4.84
CA LEU A 167 1.68 5.93 -6.12
C LEU A 167 0.74 5.37 -7.22
N GLN A 168 0.07 4.25 -6.99
CA GLN A 168 -0.97 3.74 -7.90
C GLN A 168 -2.34 4.38 -7.67
N PHE A 169 -2.58 5.04 -6.53
CA PHE A 169 -3.82 5.78 -6.29
C PHE A 169 -3.95 7.03 -7.14
N GLY A 170 -5.14 7.65 -7.12
CA GLY A 170 -5.36 8.95 -7.75
C GLY A 170 -4.33 9.99 -7.26
N LYS A 171 -3.89 10.89 -8.15
CA LYS A 171 -2.77 11.81 -7.92
C LYS A 171 -2.88 12.61 -6.61
N ALA A 172 -4.09 13.03 -6.24
CA ALA A 172 -4.33 13.76 -5.00
C ALA A 172 -4.09 12.89 -3.76
N ASP A 173 -4.68 11.70 -3.72
CA ASP A 173 -4.52 10.76 -2.61
C ASP A 173 -3.06 10.28 -2.50
N ALA A 174 -2.43 9.94 -3.63
CA ALA A 174 -1.02 9.55 -3.66
C ALA A 174 -0.11 10.65 -3.08
N ARG A 175 -0.34 11.92 -3.47
CA ARG A 175 0.45 13.03 -2.94
C ARG A 175 0.26 13.21 -1.43
N ARG A 176 -0.98 13.20 -0.94
CA ARG A 176 -1.30 13.34 0.49
C ARG A 176 -0.64 12.23 1.32
N LEU A 177 -0.77 10.96 0.87
CA LEU A 177 -0.20 9.81 1.56
C LEU A 177 1.34 9.82 1.56
N ILE A 178 1.98 10.10 0.42
CA ILE A 178 3.44 10.16 0.32
C ILE A 178 4.01 11.26 1.21
N LEU A 179 3.47 12.48 1.13
CA LEU A 179 3.98 13.60 1.93
C LEU A 179 3.68 13.40 3.43
N GLY A 180 2.54 12.79 3.75
CA GLY A 180 2.21 12.40 5.12
C GLY A 180 3.19 11.38 5.68
N ALA A 181 3.49 10.31 4.94
CA ALA A 181 4.49 9.31 5.31
C ALA A 181 5.90 9.92 5.46
N ALA A 182 6.32 10.75 4.50
CA ALA A 182 7.61 11.43 4.54
C ALA A 182 7.73 12.37 5.76
N HIS A 183 6.61 12.94 6.24
CA HIS A 183 6.61 13.83 7.39
C HIS A 183 7.17 13.16 8.65
N SER A 184 6.93 11.88 8.87
CA SER A 184 7.43 11.15 10.04
C SER A 184 8.95 11.11 10.12
N TYR A 185 9.63 11.12 8.96
CA TYR A 185 11.10 11.14 8.87
C TYR A 185 11.70 12.55 8.89
N ASN A 186 10.86 13.60 8.78
CA ASN A 186 11.32 14.98 8.60
C ASN A 186 12.17 15.51 9.77
N LYS A 187 11.90 15.03 11.00
CA LYS A 187 12.72 15.38 12.18
C LYS A 187 14.19 14.99 12.05
N TYR A 188 14.50 13.97 11.23
CA TYR A 188 15.85 13.48 11.00
C TYR A 188 16.60 14.21 9.88
N VAL A 189 15.91 14.97 9.03
CA VAL A 189 16.52 15.71 7.91
C VAL A 189 16.53 17.22 8.12
N LYS A 190 15.69 17.76 9.01
CA LYS A 190 15.65 19.21 9.31
C LYS A 190 16.85 19.71 10.09
N ASN A 191 17.50 18.87 10.86
CA ASN A 191 18.62 19.27 11.69
C ASN A 191 19.92 18.72 11.08
N ALA A 192 20.65 19.58 10.37
CA ALA A 192 21.92 19.24 9.75
C ALA A 192 23.03 18.80 10.75
N THR A 193 22.81 19.02 12.05
CA THR A 193 23.73 18.65 13.12
C THR A 193 23.40 17.29 13.77
N VAL A 194 22.28 16.66 13.39
CA VAL A 194 21.98 15.31 13.86
C VAL A 194 22.90 14.31 13.17
N THR A 195 23.89 13.84 13.91
CA THR A 195 24.70 12.68 13.53
C THR A 195 23.92 11.40 13.86
N ALA A 196 23.65 10.59 12.86
CA ALA A 196 23.12 9.26 13.11
C ALA A 196 24.17 8.43 13.87
N PRO A 197 23.84 7.80 15.02
CA PRO A 197 24.77 6.91 15.70
C PRO A 197 25.10 5.71 14.80
N LEU A 198 26.28 5.12 14.94
CA LEU A 198 26.67 3.94 14.16
C LEU A 198 25.66 2.79 14.27
N THR A 199 24.98 2.67 15.42
CA THR A 199 23.92 1.69 15.65
C THR A 199 22.73 1.85 14.68
N ALA A 200 22.45 3.06 14.20
CA ALA A 200 21.40 3.28 13.20
C ALA A 200 21.73 2.67 11.83
N PHE A 201 23.00 2.34 11.57
CA PHE A 201 23.44 1.66 10.33
C PHE A 201 23.53 0.14 10.49
N SER A 202 23.33 -0.38 11.72
CA SER A 202 23.24 -1.82 12.00
C SER A 202 21.81 -2.31 12.13
N ASP A 203 20.84 -1.42 12.04
CA ASP A 203 19.42 -1.75 12.03
C ASP A 203 19.04 -2.41 10.70
N GLU A 204 18.04 -3.27 10.72
CA GLU A 204 17.51 -3.91 9.49
C GLU A 204 16.90 -2.86 8.55
N HIS A 205 16.31 -1.81 9.10
CA HIS A 205 15.84 -0.66 8.34
C HIS A 205 16.97 0.32 8.02
N GLY A 206 16.94 0.87 6.83
CA GLY A 206 17.81 1.99 6.49
C GLY A 206 17.60 3.20 7.42
N PRO A 207 18.64 4.04 7.63
CA PRO A 207 18.53 5.24 8.46
C PRO A 207 17.32 6.11 8.05
N PRO A 208 16.57 6.70 8.99
CA PRO A 208 15.35 7.46 8.69
C PRO A 208 15.51 8.55 7.63
N ALA A 209 16.67 9.24 7.60
CA ALA A 209 16.97 10.23 6.56
C ALA A 209 17.09 9.60 5.17
N GLN A 210 17.65 8.40 5.06
CA GLN A 210 17.76 7.66 3.80
C GLN A 210 16.35 7.25 3.32
N ARG A 211 15.52 6.70 4.19
CA ARG A 211 14.13 6.33 3.90
C ARG A 211 13.32 7.54 3.41
N PHE A 212 13.48 8.71 4.05
CA PHE A 212 12.88 9.97 3.60
C PHE A 212 13.24 10.30 2.14
N TYR A 213 14.54 10.35 1.81
CA TYR A 213 14.98 10.68 0.46
C TYR A 213 14.60 9.62 -0.57
N ASN A 214 14.58 8.35 -0.19
CA ASN A 214 14.16 7.26 -1.07
C ASN A 214 12.67 7.39 -1.42
N LEU A 215 11.81 7.66 -0.42
CA LEU A 215 10.37 7.85 -0.64
C LEU A 215 10.07 9.06 -1.52
N LEU A 216 10.72 10.22 -1.26
CA LEU A 216 10.55 11.41 -2.10
C LEU A 216 11.07 11.20 -3.53
N CYS A 217 12.18 10.48 -3.67
CA CYS A 217 12.74 10.14 -4.99
C CYS A 217 11.80 9.25 -5.78
N LEU A 218 11.19 8.25 -5.14
CA LEU A 218 10.21 7.38 -5.76
C LEU A 218 9.00 8.18 -6.26
N ALA A 219 8.48 9.08 -5.43
CA ALA A 219 7.35 9.94 -5.76
C ALA A 219 7.64 10.89 -6.94
N TYR A 220 8.80 11.57 -6.90
CA TYR A 220 9.23 12.44 -7.98
C TYR A 220 9.49 11.67 -9.28
N GLY A 221 10.05 10.48 -9.18
CA GLY A 221 10.28 9.59 -10.32
C GLY A 221 8.99 9.14 -11.02
N ALA A 222 7.94 8.91 -10.23
CA ALA A 222 6.62 8.51 -10.72
C ALA A 222 5.89 9.65 -11.43
N ASP A 223 5.83 10.83 -10.81
CA ASP A 223 5.16 12.00 -11.40
C ASP A 223 5.90 13.30 -11.01
N PRO A 224 6.87 13.74 -11.82
CA PRO A 224 7.65 14.95 -11.53
C PRO A 224 6.81 16.25 -11.61
N VAL A 225 5.60 16.21 -12.17
CA VAL A 225 4.70 17.37 -12.21
C VAL A 225 3.93 17.48 -10.90
N VAL A 226 3.36 16.39 -10.41
CA VAL A 226 2.62 16.36 -9.14
C VAL A 226 3.54 16.66 -7.96
N PHE A 227 4.81 16.23 -8.03
CA PHE A 227 5.80 16.39 -6.97
C PHE A 227 6.89 17.44 -7.28
N ALA A 228 6.65 18.38 -8.22
CA ALA A 228 7.65 19.40 -8.61
C ALA A 228 8.19 20.20 -7.42
N ASP A 229 7.31 20.60 -6.52
CA ASP A 229 7.62 21.47 -5.39
C ASP A 229 8.56 20.85 -4.35
N ILE A 230 8.66 19.50 -4.27
CA ILE A 230 9.62 18.87 -3.35
C ILE A 230 11.07 19.13 -3.77
N VAL A 231 11.31 19.33 -5.07
CA VAL A 231 12.63 19.72 -5.61
C VAL A 231 12.80 21.23 -5.55
N GLU A 232 11.76 21.99 -5.91
CA GLU A 232 11.78 23.47 -5.89
C GLU A 232 12.02 24.01 -4.48
N LYS A 233 11.39 23.42 -3.46
CA LYS A 233 11.56 23.74 -2.05
C LYS A 233 12.77 23.06 -1.38
N ASN A 234 13.59 22.35 -2.16
CA ASN A 234 14.79 21.65 -1.71
C ASN A 234 14.55 20.58 -0.62
N TYR A 235 13.36 19.96 -0.58
CA TYR A 235 13.14 18.73 0.21
C TYR A 235 13.85 17.53 -0.41
N LEU A 236 13.91 17.47 -1.76
CA LEU A 236 14.70 16.52 -2.52
C LEU A 236 15.79 17.27 -3.29
N PRO A 237 17.10 17.02 -3.02
CA PRO A 237 18.20 17.66 -3.74
C PRO A 237 18.11 17.42 -5.26
N LYS A 238 18.43 18.46 -6.06
CA LYS A 238 18.36 18.39 -7.53
C LYS A 238 19.20 17.28 -8.13
N GLU A 239 20.38 17.03 -7.56
CA GLU A 239 21.29 15.96 -7.97
C GLU A 239 20.64 14.59 -7.76
N ARG A 240 19.96 14.39 -6.64
CA ARG A 240 19.21 13.16 -6.35
C ARG A 240 18.02 13.01 -7.30
N ALA A 241 17.28 14.08 -7.56
CA ALA A 241 16.10 14.10 -8.42
C ALA A 241 16.37 13.61 -9.84
N ARG A 242 17.58 13.84 -10.38
CA ARG A 242 17.98 13.38 -11.73
C ARG A 242 17.95 11.86 -11.88
N LEU A 243 18.12 11.12 -10.81
CA LEU A 243 18.18 9.64 -10.79
C LEU A 243 16.80 9.00 -10.56
N CYS A 244 15.85 9.77 -10.03
CA CYS A 244 14.60 9.22 -9.49
C CYS A 244 13.70 8.57 -10.55
N ARG A 245 13.66 9.13 -11.76
CA ARG A 245 12.86 8.55 -12.86
C ARG A 245 13.37 7.16 -13.26
N GLY A 246 14.69 6.99 -13.30
CA GLY A 246 15.31 5.67 -13.56
C GLY A 246 14.97 4.68 -12.46
N GLN A 247 15.13 5.08 -11.19
CA GLN A 247 14.83 4.22 -10.02
C GLN A 247 13.36 3.81 -9.97
N TYR A 248 12.43 4.73 -10.22
CA TYR A 248 11.02 4.38 -10.32
C TYR A 248 10.74 3.41 -11.48
N GLY A 249 11.39 3.61 -12.63
CA GLY A 249 11.27 2.72 -13.79
C GLY A 249 11.74 1.29 -13.49
N GLU A 250 12.87 1.16 -12.80
CA GLU A 250 13.41 -0.14 -12.36
C GLU A 250 12.47 -0.85 -11.38
N LEU A 251 11.95 -0.12 -10.38
CA LEU A 251 10.98 -0.66 -9.43
C LEU A 251 9.68 -1.06 -10.13
N SER A 252 9.14 -0.20 -10.99
CA SER A 252 7.93 -0.48 -11.76
C SER A 252 8.10 -1.73 -12.63
N TYR A 253 9.26 -1.88 -13.27
CA TYR A 253 9.57 -3.09 -14.05
C TYR A 253 9.58 -4.34 -13.16
N ALA A 254 10.29 -4.28 -12.02
CA ALA A 254 10.35 -5.40 -11.07
C ALA A 254 8.97 -5.77 -10.55
N PHE A 255 8.14 -4.79 -10.17
CA PHE A 255 6.76 -5.02 -9.73
C PHE A 255 5.93 -5.72 -10.81
N HIS A 256 6.03 -5.26 -12.06
CA HIS A 256 5.29 -5.86 -13.17
C HIS A 256 5.73 -7.28 -13.49
N GLN A 257 7.00 -7.62 -13.28
CA GLN A 257 7.51 -8.98 -13.51
C GLN A 257 7.16 -9.94 -12.36
N LEU A 258 7.22 -9.47 -11.12
CA LEU A 258 7.21 -10.33 -9.94
C LEU A 258 5.86 -10.33 -9.20
N ILE A 259 5.16 -9.19 -9.16
CA ILE A 259 3.94 -9.02 -8.36
C ILE A 259 2.69 -8.93 -9.23
N ALA A 260 2.72 -8.15 -10.31
CA ALA A 260 1.55 -7.93 -11.16
C ALA A 260 0.94 -9.20 -11.79
N PRO A 261 1.67 -10.30 -12.06
CA PRO A 261 1.07 -11.58 -12.46
C PRO A 261 0.09 -12.16 -11.44
N HIS A 262 0.20 -11.75 -10.18
CA HIS A 262 -0.65 -12.20 -9.08
C HIS A 262 -1.76 -11.19 -8.73
N LEU A 263 -2.08 -10.25 -9.63
CA LEU A 263 -3.15 -9.28 -9.44
C LEU A 263 -4.36 -9.60 -10.32
N ASP A 264 -5.55 -9.48 -9.74
CA ASP A 264 -6.77 -9.25 -10.51
C ASP A 264 -6.74 -7.81 -11.06
N ARG A 265 -6.47 -7.67 -12.35
CA ARG A 265 -6.28 -6.36 -13.01
C ARG A 265 -7.55 -5.51 -13.02
N GLN A 266 -8.72 -6.15 -13.13
CA GLN A 266 -9.99 -5.43 -13.16
C GLN A 266 -10.29 -4.87 -11.77
N LEU A 267 -10.13 -5.68 -10.74
CA LEU A 267 -10.33 -5.26 -9.35
C LEU A 267 -9.28 -4.22 -8.93
N ALA A 268 -8.01 -4.40 -9.32
CA ALA A 268 -6.95 -3.42 -9.08
C ALA A 268 -7.30 -2.05 -9.67
N LYS A 269 -7.84 -2.02 -10.89
CA LYS A 269 -8.29 -0.76 -11.50
C LYS A 269 -9.43 -0.13 -10.71
N GLN A 270 -10.43 -0.89 -10.26
CA GLN A 270 -11.54 -0.37 -9.45
C GLN A 270 -11.05 0.23 -8.13
N VAL A 271 -10.08 -0.43 -7.47
CA VAL A 271 -9.45 0.06 -6.24
C VAL A 271 -8.69 1.35 -6.48
N MET A 272 -7.91 1.43 -7.56
CA MET A 272 -7.11 2.63 -7.90
C MET A 272 -7.96 3.83 -8.32
N ASP A 273 -9.11 3.61 -8.95
CA ASP A 273 -10.00 4.68 -9.41
C ASP A 273 -10.84 5.28 -8.25
N LYS A 274 -10.87 4.61 -7.09
CA LYS A 274 -11.63 5.05 -5.91
C LYS A 274 -10.79 6.02 -5.06
N SER A 275 -11.44 7.08 -4.54
CA SER A 275 -10.82 7.92 -3.49
C SER A 275 -10.97 7.25 -2.12
N TRP A 276 -9.88 7.14 -1.40
CA TRP A 276 -9.79 6.46 -0.10
C TRP A 276 -9.67 7.42 1.07
N LEU A 277 -9.20 8.64 0.80
CA LEU A 277 -9.00 9.64 1.84
C LEU A 277 -10.26 10.48 2.03
N PRO A 278 -10.54 10.91 3.26
CA PRO A 278 -11.59 11.88 3.51
C PRO A 278 -11.25 13.20 2.79
N ALA A 279 -12.28 13.99 2.45
CA ALA A 279 -12.07 15.36 2.01
C ALA A 279 -11.28 16.15 3.07
N ASP A 280 -10.50 17.15 2.62
CA ASP A 280 -9.55 17.89 3.46
C ASP A 280 -10.13 18.54 4.73
N ASP A 281 -11.45 18.68 4.81
CA ASP A 281 -12.16 19.40 5.88
C ASP A 281 -12.69 18.49 7.01
N MET A 282 -12.45 17.18 6.98
CA MET A 282 -12.95 16.31 8.07
C MET A 282 -12.04 16.39 9.30
N PRO A 283 -12.52 16.93 10.43
CA PRO A 283 -11.75 16.97 11.66
C PRO A 283 -11.51 15.56 12.18
N MET A 284 -10.25 15.12 12.21
CA MET A 284 -9.82 13.93 12.91
C MET A 284 -9.99 14.15 14.41
N GLY A 285 -11.14 13.70 14.96
CA GLY A 285 -11.39 13.64 16.39
C GLY A 285 -11.29 14.96 17.14
N ARG A 286 -12.40 15.71 17.26
CA ARG A 286 -12.53 16.65 18.37
C ARG A 286 -12.52 15.85 19.66
N LYS A 287 -11.60 16.23 20.59
CA LYS A 287 -11.70 15.83 21.98
C LYS A 287 -13.14 16.13 22.45
N ALA A 288 -13.88 15.10 22.86
CA ALA A 288 -15.03 15.31 23.72
C ALA A 288 -14.50 16.03 24.98
N ASN A 289 -15.00 17.25 25.22
CA ASN A 289 -14.76 17.98 26.46
C ASN A 289 -15.41 17.25 27.64
#